data_0d4d215d124435f409c248750001d8a9
#
_entry.id   0d4d215d124435f409c248750001d8a9
#
_cell.length_a   1.000
_cell.length_b   1.000
_cell.length_c   1.000
_cell.angle_alpha   90.00
_cell.angle_beta   90.00
_cell.angle_gamma   90.00
#
_symmetry.space_group_name_H-M   'P 1'
#
loop_
_entity.id
_entity.type
_entity.pdbx_description
1 polymer ?
#
loop_
_entity_poly.entity_id
_entity_poly.type
_entity_poly.pdbx_seq_one_letter_code
_entity_poly.pdbx_strand_id
1 'polypeptide(L)'
;EIERNITEHNQTCQTTDSIVYSPDYRDEHGAKFFTGVCDLQREVERVHNRLKNNILVEKQDKLHQLRESLNNVFVTNLCHSIYQAINDGKRILEDLNKELAHHQFGADRETYWFDWEWVPEYKEYFQFFDEVIKNPSLGDGATLFTADLSANSVKVRDHLMNMLLDEDEQKAMRELERL
;
A
#
# COMPACT_ATOMS: atom_id res chain seq x y z
N GLU A 1 29.40 -3.74 29.36
CA GLU A 1 28.31 -4.24 28.51
C GLU A 1 27.03 -3.41 28.67
N ILE A 2 26.52 -3.21 29.88
CA ILE A 2 25.31 -2.40 30.17
C ILE A 2 25.46 -0.98 29.63
N GLU A 3 26.55 -0.28 29.93
CA GLU A 3 26.78 1.10 29.45
C GLU A 3 26.82 1.18 27.93
N ARG A 4 27.42 0.20 27.26
CA ARG A 4 27.46 0.15 25.80
C ARG A 4 26.03 0.03 25.23
N ASN A 5 25.25 -0.89 25.78
CA ASN A 5 23.87 -1.09 25.31
C ASN A 5 22.99 0.16 25.56
N ILE A 6 23.18 0.86 26.67
CA ILE A 6 22.47 2.12 26.93
C ILE A 6 22.93 3.21 25.93
N THR A 7 24.22 3.30 25.64
CA THR A 7 24.73 4.25 24.67
C THR A 7 24.18 4.00 23.27
N GLU A 8 24.19 2.75 22.82
CA GLU A 8 23.61 2.34 21.52
C GLU A 8 22.12 2.65 21.46
N HIS A 9 21.36 2.34 22.52
CA HIS A 9 19.94 2.69 22.59
C HIS A 9 19.73 4.21 22.50
N ASN A 10 20.47 5.00 23.29
CA ASN A 10 20.32 6.44 23.33
C ASN A 10 20.71 7.15 22.01
N GLN A 11 21.53 6.52 21.18
CA GLN A 11 21.87 7.05 19.85
C GLN A 11 20.73 6.89 18.84
N THR A 12 19.88 5.90 19.02
CA THR A 12 18.83 5.54 18.07
C THR A 12 17.42 5.90 18.53
N CYS A 13 17.21 6.14 19.83
CA CYS A 13 15.91 6.48 20.37
C CYS A 13 15.59 7.96 20.33
N GLN A 14 14.31 8.31 20.56
CA GLN A 14 13.89 9.69 20.79
C GLN A 14 14.38 10.18 22.17
N THR A 15 14.62 11.47 22.30
CA THR A 15 15.13 12.09 23.54
C THR A 15 14.29 11.73 24.78
N THR A 16 12.98 11.53 24.60
CA THR A 16 12.05 11.14 25.68
C THR A 16 12.21 9.68 26.13
N ASP A 17 12.85 8.86 25.35
CA ASP A 17 13.09 7.43 25.61
C ASP A 17 14.54 7.14 25.97
N SER A 18 15.37 8.18 26.10
CA SER A 18 16.76 8.04 26.53
C SER A 18 16.82 7.56 27.99
N ILE A 19 17.80 6.69 28.28
CA ILE A 19 18.04 6.11 29.59
C ILE A 19 19.28 6.75 30.17
N VAL A 20 19.14 7.32 31.38
CA VAL A 20 20.27 7.86 32.13
C VAL A 20 20.74 6.84 33.14
N TYR A 21 22.01 6.43 33.03
CA TYR A 21 22.64 5.52 33.96
C TYR A 21 24.03 6.03 34.31
N SER A 22 24.24 6.36 35.56
CA SER A 22 25.52 6.86 36.10
C SER A 22 25.85 6.12 37.39
N PRO A 23 26.41 4.90 37.31
CA PRO A 23 26.73 4.12 38.52
C PRO A 23 27.92 4.73 39.29
N ASP A 24 27.83 4.69 40.62
CA ASP A 24 28.98 5.04 41.43
C ASP A 24 29.85 3.79 41.64
N TYR A 25 30.86 3.61 40.81
CA TYR A 25 31.79 2.47 40.87
C TYR A 25 32.73 2.49 42.10
N ARG A 26 32.73 3.58 42.88
CA ARG A 26 33.51 3.64 44.10
C ARG A 26 32.88 2.85 45.25
N ASP A 27 31.60 2.50 45.10
CA ASP A 27 30.81 1.76 46.10
C ASP A 27 30.21 0.49 45.48
N GLU A 28 31.10 -0.33 44.84
CA GLU A 28 30.66 -1.51 44.06
C GLU A 28 29.84 -2.52 44.87
N HIS A 29 30.00 -2.56 46.20
CA HIS A 29 29.29 -3.46 47.09
C HIS A 29 28.36 -2.74 48.05
N GLY A 30 28.18 -1.44 47.91
CA GLY A 30 27.41 -0.60 48.79
C GLY A 30 25.96 -0.37 48.35
N ALA A 31 25.20 0.23 49.26
CA ALA A 31 23.79 0.54 49.05
C ALA A 31 23.55 1.47 47.85
N LYS A 32 24.47 2.39 47.56
CA LYS A 32 24.35 3.34 46.44
C LYS A 32 24.43 2.66 45.06
N PHE A 33 25.36 1.69 44.91
CA PHE A 33 25.46 0.90 43.70
C PHE A 33 24.17 0.10 43.45
N PHE A 34 23.68 -0.59 44.51
CA PHE A 34 22.45 -1.36 44.44
C PHE A 34 21.23 -0.47 44.08
N THR A 35 21.12 0.70 44.71
CA THR A 35 20.06 1.67 44.38
C THR A 35 20.14 2.11 42.91
N GLY A 36 21.34 2.39 42.42
CA GLY A 36 21.53 2.75 40.99
C GLY A 36 21.09 1.66 40.01
N VAL A 37 21.31 0.39 40.35
CA VAL A 37 20.85 -0.76 39.54
C VAL A 37 19.31 -0.85 39.57
N CYS A 38 18.69 -0.67 40.75
CA CYS A 38 17.24 -0.68 40.87
C CYS A 38 16.58 0.49 40.12
N ASP A 39 17.20 1.67 40.12
CA ASP A 39 16.73 2.84 39.37
C ASP A 39 16.84 2.61 37.88
N LEU A 40 17.94 2.02 37.42
CA LEU A 40 18.09 1.61 36.03
C LEU A 40 17.00 0.62 35.60
N GLN A 41 16.72 -0.39 36.40
CA GLN A 41 15.69 -1.37 36.12
C GLN A 41 14.33 -0.67 35.92
N ARG A 42 13.95 0.22 36.86
CA ARG A 42 12.69 0.97 36.75
C ARG A 42 12.63 1.83 35.47
N GLU A 43 13.74 2.45 35.13
CA GLU A 43 13.81 3.28 33.93
C GLU A 43 13.69 2.46 32.64
N VAL A 44 14.35 1.32 32.56
CA VAL A 44 14.20 0.37 31.44
C VAL A 44 12.77 -0.13 31.33
N GLU A 45 12.13 -0.50 32.45
CA GLU A 45 10.73 -0.94 32.48
C GLU A 45 9.78 0.19 32.04
N ARG A 46 10.02 1.42 32.43
CA ARG A 46 9.24 2.59 32.02
C ARG A 46 9.30 2.77 30.49
N VAL A 47 10.50 2.78 29.93
CA VAL A 47 10.70 2.94 28.49
C VAL A 47 10.08 1.76 27.73
N HIS A 48 10.33 0.53 28.17
CA HIS A 48 9.77 -0.67 27.57
C HIS A 48 8.23 -0.65 27.55
N ASN A 49 7.60 -0.31 28.67
CA ASN A 49 6.14 -0.26 28.75
C ASN A 49 5.55 0.85 27.89
N ARG A 50 6.22 2.00 27.82
CA ARG A 50 5.81 3.09 26.94
C ARG A 50 5.88 2.68 25.44
N LEU A 51 6.99 2.09 25.03
CA LEU A 51 7.19 1.62 23.66
C LEU A 51 6.16 0.54 23.29
N LYS A 52 6.00 -0.44 24.18
CA LYS A 52 5.11 -1.57 23.93
C LYS A 52 3.62 -1.19 23.94
N ASN A 53 3.18 -0.42 24.93
CA ASN A 53 1.76 -0.22 25.16
C ASN A 53 1.19 1.04 24.47
N ASN A 54 2.01 2.05 24.24
CA ASN A 54 1.53 3.33 23.70
C ASN A 54 1.98 3.51 22.25
N ILE A 55 3.28 3.46 22.00
CA ILE A 55 3.82 3.80 20.67
C ILE A 55 3.54 2.71 19.66
N LEU A 56 3.72 1.44 20.04
CA LEU A 56 3.48 0.33 19.12
C LEU A 56 2.01 0.25 18.72
N VAL A 57 1.09 0.37 19.66
CA VAL A 57 -0.36 0.37 19.39
C VAL A 57 -0.74 1.54 18.50
N GLU A 58 -0.31 2.77 18.84
CA GLU A 58 -0.58 3.95 18.00
C GLU A 58 -0.06 3.80 16.56
N LYS A 59 1.14 3.23 16.40
CA LYS A 59 1.71 3.01 15.05
C LYS A 59 0.97 1.91 14.28
N GLN A 60 0.52 0.86 14.98
CA GLN A 60 -0.31 -0.19 14.38
C GLN A 60 -1.66 0.35 13.91
N ASP A 61 -2.32 1.17 14.73
CA ASP A 61 -3.60 1.80 14.37
C ASP A 61 -3.44 2.74 13.16
N LYS A 62 -2.38 3.58 13.16
CA LYS A 62 -2.08 4.43 12.00
C LYS A 62 -1.80 3.64 10.73
N LEU A 63 -1.07 2.54 10.84
CA LEU A 63 -0.80 1.67 9.70
C LEU A 63 -2.08 1.02 9.17
N HIS A 64 -2.97 0.59 10.07
CA HIS A 64 -4.26 0.03 9.70
C HIS A 64 -5.12 1.07 8.96
N GLN A 65 -5.27 2.27 9.52
CA GLN A 65 -6.01 3.37 8.87
C GLN A 65 -5.42 3.74 7.50
N LEU A 66 -4.09 3.77 7.38
CA LEU A 66 -3.43 4.05 6.10
C LEU A 66 -3.71 2.96 5.06
N ARG A 67 -3.67 1.69 5.47
CA ARG A 67 -4.03 0.57 4.59
C ARG A 67 -5.47 0.62 4.13
N GLU A 68 -6.41 0.92 5.02
CA GLU A 68 -7.82 1.09 4.65
C GLU A 68 -8.02 2.26 3.69
N SER A 69 -7.40 3.40 3.98
CA SER A 69 -7.45 4.57 3.10
C SER A 69 -6.87 4.28 1.72
N LEU A 70 -5.71 3.64 1.65
CA LEU A 70 -5.09 3.23 0.39
C LEU A 70 -6.00 2.27 -0.39
N ASN A 71 -6.57 1.26 0.29
CA ASN A 71 -7.49 0.32 -0.32
C ASN A 71 -8.71 1.03 -0.91
N ASN A 72 -9.34 1.93 -0.16
CA ASN A 72 -10.51 2.65 -0.61
C ASN A 72 -10.21 3.54 -1.83
N VAL A 73 -9.11 4.29 -1.80
CA VAL A 73 -8.70 5.13 -2.94
C VAL A 73 -8.37 4.27 -4.15
N PHE A 74 -7.67 3.16 -3.98
CA PHE A 74 -7.29 2.28 -5.06
C PHE A 74 -8.51 1.61 -5.71
N VAL A 75 -9.38 1.00 -4.92
CA VAL A 75 -10.58 0.31 -5.44
C VAL A 75 -11.55 1.33 -6.04
N THR A 76 -11.90 2.37 -5.28
CA THR A 76 -12.99 3.28 -5.67
C THR A 76 -12.56 4.21 -6.81
N ASN A 77 -11.35 4.74 -6.77
CA ASN A 77 -10.93 5.72 -7.77
C ASN A 77 -10.21 5.08 -8.94
N LEU A 78 -9.16 4.30 -8.70
CA LEU A 78 -8.34 3.77 -9.78
C LEU A 78 -9.06 2.66 -10.55
N CYS A 79 -9.48 1.58 -9.86
CA CYS A 79 -10.10 0.44 -10.53
C CYS A 79 -11.40 0.83 -11.24
N HIS A 80 -12.26 1.61 -10.59
CA HIS A 80 -13.51 2.08 -11.22
C HIS A 80 -13.26 3.01 -12.41
N SER A 81 -12.32 3.97 -12.28
CA SER A 81 -12.05 4.92 -13.37
C SER A 81 -11.48 4.22 -14.61
N ILE A 82 -10.52 3.31 -14.44
CA ILE A 82 -9.94 2.56 -15.55
C ILE A 82 -11.00 1.65 -16.18
N TYR A 83 -11.76 0.92 -15.38
CA TYR A 83 -12.81 0.05 -15.89
C TYR A 83 -13.88 0.83 -16.68
N GLN A 84 -14.32 1.97 -16.17
CA GLN A 84 -15.26 2.83 -16.88
C GLN A 84 -14.66 3.37 -18.17
N ALA A 85 -13.43 3.88 -18.17
CA ALA A 85 -12.77 4.41 -19.35
C ALA A 85 -12.69 3.36 -20.48
N ILE A 86 -12.34 2.11 -20.13
CA ILE A 86 -12.30 1.01 -21.11
C ILE A 86 -13.69 0.70 -21.67
N ASN A 87 -14.71 0.62 -20.82
CA ASN A 87 -16.06 0.33 -21.29
C ASN A 87 -16.66 1.49 -22.10
N ASP A 88 -16.38 2.72 -21.72
CA ASP A 88 -16.79 3.90 -22.49
C ASP A 88 -16.10 3.94 -23.87
N GLY A 89 -14.79 3.61 -23.93
CA GLY A 89 -14.08 3.47 -25.20
C GLY A 89 -14.72 2.42 -26.11
N LYS A 90 -15.04 1.25 -25.59
CA LYS A 90 -15.77 0.20 -26.35
C LYS A 90 -17.10 0.68 -26.86
N ARG A 91 -17.89 1.35 -26.02
CA ARG A 91 -19.20 1.90 -26.42
C ARG A 91 -19.08 2.94 -27.51
N ILE A 92 -18.08 3.82 -27.44
CA ILE A 92 -17.81 4.81 -28.48
C ILE A 92 -17.51 4.13 -29.82
N LEU A 93 -16.68 3.08 -29.83
CA LEU A 93 -16.38 2.30 -31.04
C LEU A 93 -17.61 1.60 -31.61
N GLU A 94 -18.46 1.03 -30.74
CA GLU A 94 -19.73 0.43 -31.16
C GLU A 94 -20.67 1.46 -31.78
N ASP A 95 -20.79 2.66 -31.20
CA ASP A 95 -21.63 3.73 -31.72
C ASP A 95 -21.09 4.27 -33.05
N LEU A 96 -19.77 4.44 -33.19
CA LEU A 96 -19.14 4.78 -34.47
C LEU A 96 -19.40 3.70 -35.51
N ASN A 97 -19.36 2.43 -35.20
CA ASN A 97 -19.65 1.35 -36.11
C ASN A 97 -21.13 1.37 -36.58
N LYS A 98 -22.06 1.71 -35.69
CA LYS A 98 -23.47 1.90 -36.06
C LYS A 98 -23.62 3.02 -37.07
N GLU A 99 -22.94 4.15 -36.88
CA GLU A 99 -22.95 5.26 -37.83
C GLU A 99 -22.31 4.87 -39.17
N LEU A 100 -21.13 4.23 -39.12
CA LEU A 100 -20.41 3.77 -40.31
C LEU A 100 -21.22 2.76 -41.15
N ALA A 101 -22.03 1.92 -40.52
CA ALA A 101 -22.89 0.97 -41.21
C ALA A 101 -23.92 1.63 -42.15
N HIS A 102 -24.26 2.89 -41.89
CA HIS A 102 -25.18 3.68 -42.74
C HIS A 102 -24.47 4.40 -43.90
N HIS A 103 -23.14 4.39 -43.92
CA HIS A 103 -22.35 5.08 -44.94
C HIS A 103 -21.61 4.10 -45.83
N GLN A 104 -21.68 4.36 -47.15
CA GLN A 104 -20.92 3.64 -48.16
C GLN A 104 -19.86 4.58 -48.72
N PHE A 105 -18.66 4.10 -48.83
CA PHE A 105 -17.51 4.88 -49.25
C PHE A 105 -16.98 4.41 -50.62
N GLY A 106 -16.54 5.36 -51.43
CA GLY A 106 -15.95 5.09 -52.73
C GLY A 106 -16.92 4.63 -53.80
N ALA A 107 -16.40 4.35 -54.99
CA ALA A 107 -17.14 3.89 -56.15
C ALA A 107 -17.67 2.44 -55.97
N ASP A 108 -17.00 1.64 -55.15
CA ASP A 108 -17.31 0.24 -54.91
C ASP A 108 -18.24 0.03 -53.71
N ARG A 109 -18.74 1.15 -53.12
CA ARG A 109 -19.68 1.13 -51.99
C ARG A 109 -19.14 0.32 -50.77
N GLU A 110 -17.86 0.51 -50.49
CA GLU A 110 -17.20 -0.15 -49.36
C GLU A 110 -17.79 0.32 -48.03
N THR A 111 -17.86 -0.58 -47.06
CA THR A 111 -18.22 -0.29 -45.68
C THR A 111 -17.02 -0.54 -44.81
N TYR A 112 -16.81 0.33 -43.82
CA TYR A 112 -15.72 0.22 -42.87
C TYR A 112 -16.29 0.06 -41.48
N TRP A 113 -15.54 -0.65 -40.62
CA TRP A 113 -15.85 -0.78 -39.20
C TRP A 113 -14.57 -0.76 -38.40
N PHE A 114 -14.67 -0.32 -37.17
CA PHE A 114 -13.61 -0.45 -36.17
C PHE A 114 -13.76 -1.77 -35.46
N ASP A 115 -12.67 -2.48 -35.31
CA ASP A 115 -12.56 -3.64 -34.43
C ASP A 115 -11.59 -3.32 -33.30
N TRP A 116 -11.71 -4.03 -32.18
CA TRP A 116 -10.80 -3.88 -31.09
C TRP A 116 -10.35 -5.26 -30.61
N GLU A 117 -9.10 -5.35 -30.26
CA GLU A 117 -8.48 -6.56 -29.76
C GLU A 117 -7.72 -6.26 -28.48
N TRP A 118 -7.77 -7.20 -27.55
CA TRP A 118 -6.96 -7.10 -26.34
C TRP A 118 -5.49 -7.29 -26.69
N VAL A 119 -4.67 -6.34 -26.28
CA VAL A 119 -3.23 -6.56 -26.17
C VAL A 119 -3.02 -7.59 -25.05
N PRO A 120 -2.37 -8.73 -25.31
CA PRO A 120 -2.28 -9.84 -24.36
C PRO A 120 -1.78 -9.43 -22.98
N GLU A 121 -0.81 -8.50 -22.94
CA GLU A 121 -0.20 -7.98 -21.70
C GLU A 121 -1.19 -7.24 -20.80
N TYR A 122 -2.17 -6.55 -21.39
CA TYR A 122 -3.13 -5.72 -20.63
C TYR A 122 -4.45 -6.44 -20.33
N LYS A 123 -4.68 -7.58 -20.93
CA LYS A 123 -5.89 -8.36 -20.70
C LYS A 123 -6.05 -8.79 -19.24
N GLU A 124 -4.93 -9.16 -18.61
CA GLU A 124 -4.92 -9.59 -17.20
C GLU A 124 -5.27 -8.44 -16.24
N TYR A 125 -4.86 -7.21 -16.56
CA TYR A 125 -5.23 -6.02 -15.79
C TYR A 125 -6.73 -5.74 -15.86
N PHE A 126 -7.33 -5.83 -17.05
CA PHE A 126 -8.77 -5.67 -17.17
C PHE A 126 -9.55 -6.73 -16.40
N GLN A 127 -9.10 -7.98 -16.43
CA GLN A 127 -9.71 -9.06 -15.65
C GLN A 127 -9.62 -8.78 -14.15
N PHE A 128 -8.50 -8.26 -13.69
CA PHE A 128 -8.35 -7.83 -12.31
C PHE A 128 -9.33 -6.71 -11.94
N PHE A 129 -9.44 -5.66 -12.75
CA PHE A 129 -10.37 -4.57 -12.49
C PHE A 129 -11.83 -5.04 -12.49
N ASP A 130 -12.20 -5.91 -13.42
CA ASP A 130 -13.53 -6.51 -13.49
C ASP A 130 -13.84 -7.36 -12.25
N GLU A 131 -12.88 -8.17 -11.80
CA GLU A 131 -13.02 -9.00 -10.59
C GLU A 131 -13.15 -8.14 -9.34
N VAL A 132 -12.31 -7.09 -9.20
CA VAL A 132 -12.36 -6.16 -8.06
C VAL A 132 -13.72 -5.45 -7.99
N ILE A 133 -14.24 -4.98 -9.12
CA ILE A 133 -15.51 -4.24 -9.17
C ILE A 133 -16.71 -5.14 -8.86
N LYS A 134 -16.66 -6.39 -9.29
CA LYS A 134 -17.72 -7.37 -9.10
C LYS A 134 -17.65 -8.09 -7.75
N ASN A 135 -16.56 -7.91 -7.00
CA ASN A 135 -16.38 -8.62 -5.73
C ASN A 135 -17.19 -7.97 -4.61
N PRO A 136 -18.26 -8.63 -4.11
CA PRO A 136 -19.13 -8.05 -3.09
C PRO A 136 -18.43 -7.87 -1.75
N SER A 137 -17.40 -8.67 -1.45
CA SER A 137 -16.68 -8.60 -0.17
C SER A 137 -15.91 -7.29 0.01
N LEU A 138 -15.50 -6.63 -1.08
CA LEU A 138 -14.84 -5.33 -1.04
C LEU A 138 -15.80 -4.19 -0.66
N GLY A 139 -17.12 -4.37 -0.86
CA GLY A 139 -18.14 -3.46 -0.36
C GLY A 139 -18.50 -3.67 1.12
N ASP A 140 -18.21 -4.84 1.68
CA ASP A 140 -18.56 -5.26 3.04
C ASP A 140 -17.38 -5.15 4.04
N GLY A 141 -16.39 -4.34 3.74
CA GLY A 141 -15.26 -4.04 4.64
C GLY A 141 -14.03 -4.93 4.47
N ALA A 142 -14.02 -5.86 3.51
CA ALA A 142 -12.78 -6.52 3.11
C ALA A 142 -11.88 -5.55 2.34
N THR A 143 -10.57 -5.70 2.53
CA THR A 143 -9.58 -4.96 1.75
C THR A 143 -9.13 -5.79 0.55
N LEU A 144 -8.49 -5.15 -0.44
CA LEU A 144 -7.85 -5.86 -1.57
C LEU A 144 -6.86 -6.95 -1.15
N PHE A 145 -6.32 -6.85 0.08
CA PHE A 145 -5.37 -7.82 0.63
C PHE A 145 -6.05 -9.00 1.33
N THR A 146 -7.31 -8.82 1.74
CA THR A 146 -8.10 -9.84 2.46
C THR A 146 -9.22 -10.41 1.60
N ALA A 147 -9.54 -9.78 0.48
CA ALA A 147 -10.55 -10.26 -0.47
C ALA A 147 -10.06 -11.54 -1.17
N ASP A 148 -11.02 -12.43 -1.43
CA ASP A 148 -10.76 -13.64 -2.21
C ASP A 148 -10.69 -13.26 -3.71
N LEU A 149 -9.46 -13.20 -4.21
CA LEU A 149 -9.13 -12.87 -5.60
C LEU A 149 -8.47 -14.06 -6.28
N SER A 150 -8.66 -14.17 -7.59
CA SER A 150 -7.97 -15.19 -8.37
C SER A 150 -6.45 -15.05 -8.31
N ALA A 151 -5.72 -16.13 -8.52
CA ALA A 151 -4.25 -16.14 -8.45
C ALA A 151 -3.60 -15.13 -9.43
N ASN A 152 -4.22 -14.88 -10.58
CA ASN A 152 -3.74 -13.87 -11.53
C ASN A 152 -4.03 -12.45 -11.03
N SER A 153 -5.22 -12.22 -10.48
CA SER A 153 -5.59 -10.92 -9.90
C SER A 153 -4.71 -10.54 -8.71
N VAL A 154 -4.31 -11.51 -7.89
CA VAL A 154 -3.33 -11.29 -6.81
C VAL A 154 -1.99 -10.81 -7.36
N LYS A 155 -1.48 -11.40 -8.44
CA LYS A 155 -0.22 -10.98 -9.08
C LYS A 155 -0.30 -9.56 -9.64
N VAL A 156 -1.40 -9.25 -10.33
CA VAL A 156 -1.64 -7.91 -10.89
C VAL A 156 -1.75 -6.88 -9.77
N ARG A 157 -2.50 -7.16 -8.70
CA ARG A 157 -2.59 -6.33 -7.51
C ARG A 157 -1.21 -6.01 -6.94
N ASP A 158 -0.41 -7.06 -6.71
CA ASP A 158 0.90 -6.91 -6.08
C ASP A 158 1.86 -6.11 -7.00
N HIS A 159 1.76 -6.30 -8.31
CA HIS A 159 2.52 -5.52 -9.28
C HIS A 159 2.12 -4.04 -9.27
N LEU A 160 0.82 -3.73 -9.32
CA LEU A 160 0.31 -2.36 -9.24
C LEU A 160 0.67 -1.68 -7.92
N MET A 161 0.57 -2.40 -6.80
CA MET A 161 0.97 -1.89 -5.49
C MET A 161 2.47 -1.59 -5.43
N ASN A 162 3.31 -2.45 -5.99
CA ASN A 162 4.74 -2.19 -6.06
C ASN A 162 5.07 -0.96 -6.92
N MET A 163 4.37 -0.77 -8.05
CA MET A 163 4.53 0.44 -8.87
C MET A 163 4.14 1.72 -8.12
N LEU A 164 3.03 1.68 -7.36
CA LEU A 164 2.56 2.84 -6.58
C LEU A 164 3.43 3.14 -5.36
N LEU A 165 4.13 2.14 -4.83
CA LEU A 165 4.99 2.28 -3.66
C LEU A 165 6.48 2.41 -4.04
N ASP A 166 6.81 2.44 -5.34
CA ASP A 166 8.16 2.68 -5.80
C ASP A 166 8.57 4.11 -5.43
N GLU A 167 9.74 4.25 -4.81
CA GLU A 167 10.29 5.56 -4.39
C GLU A 167 10.62 6.47 -5.58
N ASP A 168 10.75 5.90 -6.79
CA ASP A 168 10.95 6.66 -8.03
C ASP A 168 9.60 7.02 -8.67
N GLU A 169 9.02 8.15 -8.21
CA GLU A 169 7.75 8.67 -8.75
C GLU A 169 7.74 8.81 -10.29
N GLN A 170 8.87 9.17 -10.90
CA GLN A 170 8.93 9.36 -12.35
C GLN A 170 8.87 8.02 -13.09
N LYS A 171 9.40 6.97 -12.53
CA LYS A 171 9.34 5.62 -13.10
C LYS A 171 7.93 5.04 -12.92
N ALA A 172 7.37 5.16 -11.74
CA ALA A 172 6.01 4.73 -11.44
C ALA A 172 4.97 5.40 -12.34
N MET A 173 5.07 6.72 -12.55
CA MET A 173 4.19 7.47 -13.47
C MET A 173 4.30 6.98 -14.91
N ARG A 174 5.51 6.77 -15.43
CA ARG A 174 5.71 6.29 -16.82
C ARG A 174 5.17 4.87 -17.04
N GLU A 175 5.22 4.02 -16.03
CA GLU A 175 4.66 2.67 -16.10
C GLU A 175 3.14 2.69 -16.04
N LEU A 176 2.55 3.54 -15.20
CA LEU A 176 1.09 3.75 -15.14
C LEU A 176 0.52 4.39 -16.43
N GLU A 177 1.25 5.33 -17.06
CA GLU A 177 0.83 5.94 -18.32
C GLU A 177 0.84 4.95 -19.51
N ARG A 178 1.47 3.80 -19.37
CA ARG A 178 1.51 2.74 -20.39
C ARG A 178 0.40 1.70 -20.24
N LEU A 179 -0.28 1.68 -19.08
CA LEU A 179 -1.42 0.80 -18.81
C LEU A 179 -2.70 1.36 -19.42
#